data_ba8b1e7275ea64d5bb42096fb29a598e
#
_entry.id   ba8b1e7275ea64d5bb42096fb29a598e
#
_cell.length_a   1.000
_cell.length_b   1.000
_cell.length_c   1.000
_cell.angle_alpha   90.00
_cell.angle_beta   90.00
_cell.angle_gamma   90.00
#
_symmetry.space_group_name_H-M   'P 1'
#
loop_
_entity.id
_entity.type
_entity.pdbx_description
1 polymer ?
#
loop_
_entity_poly.entity_id
_entity_poly.type
_entity_poly.pdbx_seq_one_letter_code
_entity_poly.pdbx_strand_id
1 'polypeptide(L)'
;MTMDAFSNPAARIGFGTLDLLQATEYPMTRMTQNYQLLTSLYRENWIIQNIISTIPNDMMRKWYDLRTSVAPEYLKQMTQLERRTQIRKKLLLGMCWGRLYGGAVGVILIKGHNDMSQPLNLDTIMPGSFLGLHILDRWNGVYPEGELVTDPEDPDFGLPMFYTVRNDETGTMVARVHHSRVIRFIGRELPWMEQVTEQYWGESEVEAIYEELTRRDNVAGNIAALTFRA
;
A
#
# COMPACT_ATOMS: atom_id res chain seq x y z
N MET A 1 -52.34 -12.25 26.43
CA MET A 1 -51.14 -11.93 27.21
C MET A 1 -50.43 -10.82 26.49
N THR A 2 -50.67 -9.59 26.90
CA THR A 2 -49.95 -8.42 26.41
C THR A 2 -48.65 -8.38 27.17
N MET A 3 -47.55 -8.72 26.50
CA MET A 3 -46.24 -8.43 27.02
C MET A 3 -46.02 -6.91 27.00
N ASP A 4 -46.12 -6.32 28.17
CA ASP A 4 -45.78 -4.93 28.38
C ASP A 4 -44.26 -4.83 28.31
N ALA A 5 -43.72 -4.66 27.10
CA ALA A 5 -42.32 -4.40 26.89
C ALA A 5 -42.04 -3.00 27.38
N PHE A 6 -41.60 -2.87 28.62
CA PHE A 6 -41.12 -1.63 29.19
C PHE A 6 -39.91 -1.15 28.38
N SER A 7 -40.16 -0.36 27.37
CA SER A 7 -39.11 0.25 26.61
C SER A 7 -38.57 1.47 27.37
N ASN A 8 -37.43 1.27 28.03
CA ASN A 8 -36.72 2.36 28.66
C ASN A 8 -36.14 3.28 27.57
N PRO A 9 -36.67 4.50 27.36
CA PRO A 9 -36.13 5.40 26.35
C PRO A 9 -34.69 5.82 26.63
N ALA A 10 -34.22 5.78 27.89
CA ALA A 10 -32.85 6.07 28.25
C ALA A 10 -31.87 4.95 27.82
N ALA A 11 -32.34 3.70 27.70
CA ALA A 11 -31.53 2.61 27.15
C ALA A 11 -31.41 2.68 25.62
N ARG A 12 -32.25 3.47 24.96
CA ARG A 12 -32.20 3.72 23.52
C ARG A 12 -31.38 4.92 23.10
N ILE A 13 -30.76 5.59 24.05
CA ILE A 13 -29.87 6.74 23.77
C ILE A 13 -28.56 6.32 23.10
N GLY A 14 -28.43 5.16 22.72
CA GLY A 14 -27.33 4.79 21.87
C GLY A 14 -27.78 4.41 20.52
N PHE A 15 -28.68 5.20 19.88
CA PHE A 15 -28.94 5.02 18.73
C PHE A 15 -29.21 4.06 17.99
N GLY A 16 -29.64 3.41 18.20
CA GLY A 16 -29.93 2.70 17.53
C GLY A 16 -30.57 1.63 17.02
N THR A 17 -30.73 0.88 16.76
CA THR A 17 -31.34 -0.19 16.01
C THR A 17 -30.53 -1.46 15.92
N LEU A 18 -29.27 -1.42 16.31
CA LEU A 18 -28.41 -2.59 16.41
C LEU A 18 -28.13 -2.86 17.88
N ASP A 19 -28.53 -4.06 18.33
CA ASP A 19 -28.11 -4.57 19.62
C ASP A 19 -26.62 -4.88 19.56
N LEU A 20 -25.82 -4.03 20.17
CA LEU A 20 -24.36 -4.16 20.19
C LEU A 20 -23.88 -5.50 20.79
N LEU A 21 -24.75 -6.23 21.50
CA LEU A 21 -24.45 -7.56 22.02
C LEU A 21 -24.76 -8.68 21.01
N GLN A 22 -25.51 -8.36 19.96
CA GLN A 22 -25.88 -9.33 18.93
C GLN A 22 -25.28 -9.01 17.54
N ALA A 23 -24.77 -7.81 17.36
CA ALA A 23 -24.26 -7.37 16.09
C ALA A 23 -22.78 -7.70 15.93
N THR A 24 -22.46 -8.96 15.81
CA THR A 24 -21.23 -9.39 15.16
C THR A 24 -21.47 -9.47 13.64
N GLU A 25 -21.84 -8.37 13.04
CA GLU A 25 -21.84 -8.27 11.61
C GLU A 25 -20.42 -7.89 11.16
N TYR A 26 -19.87 -8.67 10.27
CA TYR A 26 -18.65 -8.30 9.55
C TYR A 26 -19.07 -7.54 8.30
N PRO A 27 -19.10 -6.20 8.33
CA PRO A 27 -19.52 -5.44 7.17
C PRO A 27 -18.51 -5.63 6.04
N MET A 28 -19.01 -5.90 4.85
CA MET A 28 -18.19 -5.88 3.63
C MET A 28 -17.86 -4.42 3.24
N THR A 29 -17.12 -3.72 4.09
CA THR A 29 -16.68 -2.37 3.78
C THR A 29 -15.33 -2.45 3.11
N ARG A 30 -15.28 -2.12 1.82
CA ARG A 30 -14.03 -2.01 1.07
C ARG A 30 -13.41 -0.66 1.34
N MET A 31 -12.84 -0.50 2.51
CA MET A 31 -12.20 0.74 2.94
C MET A 31 -10.95 1.05 2.13
N THR A 32 -10.27 0.03 1.63
CA THR A 32 -9.10 0.17 0.76
C THR A 32 -9.37 1.05 -0.45
N GLN A 33 -10.60 1.09 -0.95
CA GLN A 33 -11.00 1.95 -2.07
C GLN A 33 -11.18 3.43 -1.69
N ASN A 34 -11.28 3.74 -0.41
CA ASN A 34 -11.38 5.11 0.06
C ASN A 34 -10.00 5.69 0.42
N TYR A 35 -9.21 6.02 -0.61
CA TYR A 35 -7.85 6.53 -0.42
C TYR A 35 -7.80 7.85 0.35
N GLN A 36 -8.83 8.68 0.26
CA GLN A 36 -8.90 9.96 0.97
C GLN A 36 -8.97 9.73 2.49
N LEU A 37 -9.81 8.79 2.91
CA LEU A 37 -9.91 8.39 4.31
C LEU A 37 -8.60 7.77 4.80
N LEU A 38 -7.99 6.86 4.03
CA LEU A 38 -6.70 6.26 4.37
C LEU A 38 -5.61 7.32 4.52
N THR A 39 -5.58 8.30 3.62
CA THR A 39 -4.64 9.43 3.69
C THR A 39 -4.85 10.28 4.94
N SER A 40 -6.10 10.63 5.27
CA SER A 40 -6.42 11.39 6.47
C SER A 40 -6.05 10.63 7.74
N LEU A 41 -6.39 9.36 7.81
CA LEU A 41 -6.02 8.50 8.94
C LEU A 41 -4.51 8.41 9.13
N TYR A 42 -3.76 8.24 8.04
CA TYR A 42 -2.29 8.20 8.10
C TYR A 42 -1.69 9.52 8.56
N ARG A 43 -2.29 10.66 8.19
CA ARG A 43 -1.79 12.00 8.58
C ARG A 43 -2.11 12.36 10.02
N GLU A 44 -3.28 11.94 10.51
CA GLU A 44 -3.84 12.43 11.76
C GLU A 44 -3.66 11.43 12.91
N ASN A 45 -3.55 10.13 12.62
CA ASN A 45 -3.50 9.09 13.64
C ASN A 45 -2.11 8.45 13.73
N TRP A 46 -1.42 8.69 14.85
CA TRP A 46 -0.08 8.15 15.10
C TRP A 46 -0.03 6.62 15.19
N ILE A 47 -1.14 5.97 15.58
CA ILE A 47 -1.23 4.50 15.64
C ILE A 47 -1.15 3.93 14.24
N ILE A 48 -1.90 4.51 13.30
CA ILE A 48 -1.86 4.13 11.88
C ILE A 48 -0.45 4.32 11.33
N GLN A 49 0.19 5.46 11.60
CA GLN A 49 1.57 5.69 11.17
C GLN A 49 2.52 4.62 11.67
N ASN A 50 2.40 4.23 12.94
CA ASN A 50 3.22 3.18 13.51
C ASN A 50 2.95 1.80 12.88
N ILE A 51 1.70 1.42 12.70
CA ILE A 51 1.33 0.14 12.09
C ILE A 51 1.88 0.04 10.67
N ILE A 52 1.77 1.09 9.89
CA ILE A 52 2.27 1.13 8.52
C ILE A 52 3.79 1.11 8.47
N SER A 53 4.47 1.87 9.34
CA SER A 53 5.90 2.12 9.22
C SER A 53 6.80 1.16 10.00
N THR A 54 6.32 0.52 11.07
CA THR A 54 7.15 -0.29 11.97
C THR A 54 7.80 -1.46 11.25
N ILE A 55 7.02 -2.28 10.55
CA ILE A 55 7.55 -3.46 9.84
C ILE A 55 8.53 -3.04 8.72
N PRO A 56 8.21 -2.10 7.83
CA PRO A 56 9.16 -1.63 6.83
C PRO A 56 10.44 -1.06 7.43
N ASN A 57 10.35 -0.29 8.51
CA ASN A 57 11.52 0.24 9.20
C ASN A 57 12.40 -0.87 9.78
N ASP A 58 11.80 -1.90 10.38
CA ASP A 58 12.54 -3.04 10.92
C ASP A 58 13.21 -3.87 9.83
N MET A 59 12.53 -4.12 8.71
CA MET A 59 13.11 -4.77 7.54
C MET A 59 14.32 -4.01 7.01
N MET A 60 14.23 -2.68 6.96
CA MET A 60 15.28 -1.83 6.43
C MET A 60 16.37 -1.47 7.44
N ARG A 61 16.23 -1.82 8.72
CA ARG A 61 17.15 -1.40 9.78
C ARG A 61 18.58 -1.87 9.55
N LYS A 62 18.77 -3.16 9.25
CA LYS A 62 20.09 -3.71 9.01
C LYS A 62 20.54 -3.59 7.56
N TRP A 63 19.61 -3.32 6.64
CA TRP A 63 19.83 -3.33 5.19
C TRP A 63 20.35 -4.71 4.74
N TYR A 64 21.39 -4.78 3.97
CA TYR A 64 22.03 -6.04 3.60
C TYR A 64 23.53 -5.99 3.89
N ASP A 65 24.14 -7.17 4.04
CA ASP A 65 25.57 -7.37 4.16
C ASP A 65 26.06 -8.11 2.93
N LEU A 66 26.84 -7.42 2.09
CA LEU A 66 27.31 -7.97 0.84
C LEU A 66 28.67 -8.66 1.05
N ARG A 67 28.64 -10.00 1.00
CA ARG A 67 29.86 -10.81 1.02
C ARG A 67 30.22 -11.22 -0.38
N THR A 68 31.26 -10.65 -0.94
CA THR A 68 31.70 -10.89 -2.31
C THR A 68 33.21 -10.83 -2.43
N SER A 69 33.75 -11.54 -3.43
CA SER A 69 35.15 -11.48 -3.81
C SER A 69 35.48 -10.32 -4.77
N VAL A 70 34.51 -9.48 -5.06
CA VAL A 70 34.68 -8.33 -5.97
C VAL A 70 35.58 -7.27 -5.35
N ALA A 71 36.37 -6.59 -6.18
CA ALA A 71 37.32 -5.58 -5.73
C ALA A 71 36.65 -4.46 -4.91
N PRO A 72 37.29 -3.96 -3.84
CA PRO A 72 36.71 -2.95 -2.94
C PRO A 72 36.27 -1.65 -3.62
N GLU A 73 36.82 -1.34 -4.79
CA GLU A 73 36.47 -0.17 -5.58
C GLU A 73 35.03 -0.22 -6.10
N TYR A 74 34.60 -1.40 -6.58
CA TYR A 74 33.22 -1.59 -7.04
C TYR A 74 32.21 -1.50 -5.88
N LEU A 75 32.58 -1.98 -4.70
CA LEU A 75 31.76 -1.83 -3.50
C LEU A 75 31.58 -0.36 -3.11
N LYS A 76 32.63 0.45 -3.24
CA LYS A 76 32.53 1.91 -3.02
C LYS A 76 31.61 2.56 -4.04
N GLN A 77 31.72 2.20 -5.32
CA GLN A 77 30.86 2.72 -6.37
C GLN A 77 29.39 2.33 -6.12
N MET A 78 29.14 1.11 -5.70
CA MET A 78 27.80 0.63 -5.34
C MET A 78 27.22 1.44 -4.16
N THR A 79 27.97 1.62 -3.10
CA THR A 79 27.56 2.43 -1.96
C THR A 79 27.29 3.89 -2.34
N GLN A 80 28.09 4.47 -3.24
CA GLN A 80 27.83 5.81 -3.77
C GLN A 80 26.57 5.87 -4.61
N LEU A 81 26.32 4.84 -5.44
CA LEU A 81 25.10 4.72 -6.23
C LEU A 81 23.86 4.65 -5.33
N GLU A 82 23.89 3.81 -4.30
CA GLU A 82 22.81 3.69 -3.33
C GLU A 82 22.47 5.01 -2.64
N ARG A 83 23.50 5.74 -2.21
CA ARG A 83 23.34 7.07 -1.59
C ARG A 83 22.76 8.07 -2.58
N ARG A 84 23.25 8.10 -3.81
CA ARG A 84 22.79 9.02 -4.85
C ARG A 84 21.34 8.76 -5.22
N THR A 85 20.96 7.50 -5.38
CA THR A 85 19.61 7.08 -5.78
C THR A 85 18.64 7.02 -4.62
N GLN A 86 19.13 7.07 -3.38
CA GLN A 86 18.36 6.92 -2.15
C GLN A 86 17.50 5.62 -2.16
N ILE A 87 18.02 4.55 -2.76
CA ILE A 87 17.27 3.32 -3.01
C ILE A 87 16.62 2.75 -1.74
N ARG A 88 17.33 2.74 -0.62
CA ARG A 88 16.83 2.28 0.68
C ARG A 88 15.59 3.06 1.11
N LYS A 89 15.61 4.39 1.00
CA LYS A 89 14.47 5.25 1.33
C LYS A 89 13.30 5.03 0.38
N LYS A 90 13.58 4.82 -0.91
CA LYS A 90 12.55 4.56 -1.92
C LYS A 90 11.85 3.22 -1.69
N LEU A 91 12.61 2.16 -1.39
CA LEU A 91 12.04 0.85 -1.05
C LEU A 91 11.20 0.92 0.23
N LEU A 92 11.70 1.61 1.26
CA LEU A 92 10.92 1.85 2.48
C LEU A 92 9.59 2.54 2.18
N LEU A 93 9.63 3.59 1.36
CA LEU A 93 8.45 4.33 0.95
C LEU A 93 7.44 3.44 0.19
N GLY A 94 7.93 2.63 -0.77
CA GLY A 94 7.11 1.68 -1.52
C GLY A 94 6.41 0.67 -0.61
N MET A 95 7.13 0.11 0.35
CA MET A 95 6.54 -0.81 1.34
C MET A 95 5.49 -0.11 2.22
N CYS A 96 5.75 1.12 2.67
CA CYS A 96 4.78 1.87 3.45
C CYS A 96 3.51 2.16 2.65
N TRP A 97 3.64 2.58 1.38
CA TRP A 97 2.48 2.85 0.53
C TRP A 97 1.74 1.58 0.12
N GLY A 98 2.46 0.48 -0.12
CA GLY A 98 1.84 -0.83 -0.33
C GLY A 98 0.95 -1.24 0.83
N ARG A 99 1.43 -1.10 2.07
CA ARG A 99 0.68 -1.39 3.30
C ARG A 99 -0.48 -0.43 3.55
N LEU A 100 -0.29 0.86 3.24
CA LEU A 100 -1.32 1.88 3.49
C LEU A 100 -2.47 1.78 2.48
N TYR A 101 -2.15 1.69 1.20
CA TYR A 101 -3.14 1.75 0.12
C TYR A 101 -3.47 0.38 -0.49
N GLY A 102 -2.87 -0.69 0.01
CA GLY A 102 -3.03 -2.03 -0.56
C GLY A 102 -2.13 -2.30 -1.77
N GLY A 103 -1.48 -1.29 -2.31
CA GLY A 103 -0.58 -1.43 -3.46
C GLY A 103 0.24 -0.19 -3.77
N ALA A 104 1.46 -0.42 -4.22
CA ALA A 104 2.33 0.61 -4.77
C ALA A 104 3.27 -0.01 -5.80
N VAL A 105 3.83 0.80 -6.66
CA VAL A 105 4.84 0.40 -7.65
C VAL A 105 6.10 1.24 -7.54
N GLY A 106 7.23 0.60 -7.74
CA GLY A 106 8.51 1.25 -7.95
C GLY A 106 8.95 1.08 -9.38
N VAL A 107 8.86 2.12 -10.19
CA VAL A 107 9.32 2.10 -11.58
C VAL A 107 10.83 2.25 -11.62
N ILE A 108 11.50 1.33 -12.30
CA ILE A 108 12.96 1.32 -12.47
C ILE A 108 13.33 2.32 -13.56
N LEU A 109 14.10 3.34 -13.20
CA LEU A 109 14.55 4.38 -14.11
C LEU A 109 15.98 4.13 -14.56
N ILE A 110 16.19 4.04 -15.90
CA ILE A 110 17.50 3.80 -16.51
C ILE A 110 17.75 4.85 -17.59
N LYS A 111 18.93 5.45 -17.55
CA LYS A 111 19.35 6.43 -18.55
C LYS A 111 19.48 5.78 -19.93
N GLY A 112 18.87 6.38 -20.93
CA GLY A 112 18.91 5.88 -22.32
C GLY A 112 17.77 4.91 -22.66
N HIS A 113 17.00 4.42 -21.67
CA HIS A 113 15.85 3.54 -21.88
C HIS A 113 14.54 4.34 -21.72
N ASN A 114 14.26 5.21 -22.68
CA ASN A 114 13.09 6.12 -22.60
C ASN A 114 11.76 5.42 -22.89
N ASP A 115 11.79 4.35 -23.69
CA ASP A 115 10.58 3.54 -23.93
C ASP A 115 10.43 2.50 -22.81
N MET A 116 9.52 2.80 -21.91
CA MET A 116 9.25 1.94 -20.75
C MET A 116 8.31 0.77 -21.09
N SER A 117 7.69 0.77 -22.27
CA SER A 117 6.82 -0.32 -22.73
C SER A 117 7.59 -1.57 -23.14
N GLN A 118 8.88 -1.43 -23.41
CA GLN A 118 9.75 -2.55 -23.78
C GLN A 118 10.22 -3.32 -22.54
N PRO A 119 10.37 -4.64 -22.60
CA PRO A 119 10.93 -5.43 -21.53
C PRO A 119 12.30 -4.91 -21.08
N LEU A 120 12.60 -5.05 -19.79
CA LEU A 120 13.91 -4.69 -19.26
C LEU A 120 14.94 -5.77 -19.61
N ASN A 121 15.84 -5.46 -20.50
CA ASN A 121 16.98 -6.34 -20.79
C ASN A 121 18.21 -5.86 -19.99
N LEU A 122 18.63 -6.66 -19.01
CA LEU A 122 19.75 -6.34 -18.13
C LEU A 122 21.08 -6.26 -18.87
N ASP A 123 21.26 -7.02 -19.97
CA ASP A 123 22.50 -7.07 -20.74
C ASP A 123 22.76 -5.76 -21.51
N THR A 124 21.72 -4.97 -21.75
CA THR A 124 21.83 -3.68 -22.45
C THR A 124 22.11 -2.50 -21.53
N ILE A 125 22.12 -2.73 -20.21
CA ILE A 125 22.29 -1.67 -19.22
C ILE A 125 23.78 -1.36 -19.04
N MET A 126 24.14 -0.13 -19.36
CA MET A 126 25.52 0.33 -19.14
C MET A 126 25.78 0.59 -17.65
N PRO A 127 27.01 0.30 -17.17
CA PRO A 127 27.40 0.67 -15.80
C PRO A 127 27.14 2.14 -15.50
N GLY A 128 26.51 2.43 -14.38
CA GLY A 128 26.20 3.79 -13.95
C GLY A 128 24.95 4.43 -14.58
N SER A 129 24.21 3.72 -15.44
CA SER A 129 22.98 4.22 -16.06
C SER A 129 21.73 4.12 -15.16
N PHE A 130 21.79 3.40 -14.04
CA PHE A 130 20.71 3.34 -13.08
C PHE A 130 20.46 4.70 -12.42
N LEU A 131 19.27 5.25 -12.59
CA LEU A 131 18.86 6.54 -12.04
C LEU A 131 18.14 6.44 -10.69
N GLY A 132 17.57 5.27 -10.39
CA GLY A 132 16.84 5.01 -9.16
C GLY A 132 15.44 4.45 -9.39
N LEU A 133 14.62 4.52 -8.34
CA LEU A 133 13.22 4.12 -8.38
C LEU A 133 12.30 5.34 -8.30
N HIS A 134 11.22 5.33 -9.05
CA HIS A 134 10.10 6.24 -8.86
C HIS A 134 8.95 5.49 -8.22
N ILE A 135 8.56 5.89 -7.00
CA ILE A 135 7.52 5.21 -6.23
C ILE A 135 6.20 5.91 -6.46
N LEU A 136 5.20 5.14 -6.86
CA LEU A 136 3.82 5.56 -7.06
C LEU A 136 2.91 4.63 -6.27
N ASP A 137 1.94 5.16 -5.56
CA ASP A 137 0.89 4.35 -4.95
C ASP A 137 -0.21 4.00 -5.98
N ARG A 138 -1.06 3.02 -5.64
CA ARG A 138 -2.11 2.55 -6.56
C ARG A 138 -3.13 3.62 -6.95
N TRP A 139 -3.25 4.71 -6.20
CA TRP A 139 -4.22 5.76 -6.42
C TRP A 139 -3.65 6.97 -7.18
N ASN A 140 -2.32 7.01 -7.35
CA ASN A 140 -1.63 8.07 -8.09
C ASN A 140 -1.49 7.77 -9.58
N GLY A 141 -2.60 7.42 -10.23
CA GLY A 141 -2.63 7.25 -11.67
C GLY A 141 -1.94 6.00 -12.21
N VAL A 142 -1.73 4.97 -11.38
CA VAL A 142 -1.16 3.70 -11.83
C VAL A 142 -2.28 2.69 -12.04
N TYR A 143 -2.50 2.34 -13.30
CA TYR A 143 -3.57 1.43 -13.70
C TYR A 143 -2.98 0.17 -14.33
N PRO A 144 -3.21 -1.02 -13.74
CA PRO A 144 -2.88 -2.29 -14.39
C PRO A 144 -3.71 -2.44 -15.67
N GLU A 145 -3.08 -2.88 -16.75
CA GLU A 145 -3.78 -3.23 -17.99
C GLU A 145 -4.30 -4.67 -17.90
N GLY A 146 -5.38 -4.96 -18.64
CA GLY A 146 -6.04 -6.28 -18.59
C GLY A 146 -5.26 -7.43 -19.23
N GLU A 147 -4.14 -7.16 -19.89
CA GLU A 147 -3.26 -8.16 -20.45
C GLU A 147 -2.38 -8.75 -19.33
N LEU A 148 -2.41 -10.07 -19.18
CA LEU A 148 -1.68 -10.78 -18.14
C LEU A 148 -0.42 -11.46 -18.69
N VAL A 149 0.55 -11.64 -17.83
CA VAL A 149 1.73 -12.46 -18.12
C VAL A 149 1.31 -13.92 -18.21
N THR A 150 1.50 -14.54 -19.36
CA THR A 150 1.08 -15.92 -19.64
C THR A 150 2.23 -16.91 -19.65
N ASP A 151 3.46 -16.43 -19.52
CA ASP A 151 4.63 -17.30 -19.44
C ASP A 151 4.74 -17.95 -18.06
N PRO A 152 4.65 -19.30 -17.95
CA PRO A 152 4.74 -19.97 -16.67
C PRO A 152 6.14 -19.91 -16.02
N GLU A 153 7.18 -19.58 -16.80
CA GLU A 153 8.55 -19.45 -16.28
C GLU A 153 8.80 -18.05 -15.67
N ASP A 154 7.92 -17.09 -15.95
CA ASP A 154 8.01 -15.74 -15.39
C ASP A 154 7.48 -15.72 -13.95
N PRO A 155 8.22 -15.14 -12.99
CA PRO A 155 7.77 -15.01 -11.62
C PRO A 155 6.48 -14.16 -11.46
N ASP A 156 6.17 -13.30 -12.44
CA ASP A 156 4.96 -12.49 -12.48
C ASP A 156 3.79 -13.18 -13.21
N PHE A 157 3.85 -14.50 -13.43
CA PHE A 157 2.79 -15.26 -14.08
C PHE A 157 1.40 -14.96 -13.49
N GLY A 158 0.44 -14.63 -14.35
CA GLY A 158 -0.93 -14.29 -13.97
C GLY A 158 -1.13 -12.87 -13.44
N LEU A 159 -0.09 -12.05 -13.40
CA LEU A 159 -0.14 -10.63 -13.04
C LEU A 159 -0.22 -9.75 -14.29
N PRO A 160 -0.62 -8.48 -14.16
CA PRO A 160 -0.68 -7.55 -15.28
C PRO A 160 0.68 -7.38 -15.97
N MET A 161 0.70 -7.54 -17.30
CA MET A 161 1.90 -7.38 -18.12
C MET A 161 2.34 -5.92 -18.21
N PHE A 162 1.38 -4.99 -18.21
CA PHE A 162 1.64 -3.56 -18.34
C PHE A 162 0.93 -2.75 -17.28
N TYR A 163 1.56 -1.64 -16.92
CA TYR A 163 1.03 -0.64 -16.02
C TYR A 163 1.00 0.71 -16.74
N THR A 164 -0.18 1.30 -16.85
CA THR A 164 -0.33 2.64 -17.41
C THR A 164 -0.22 3.67 -16.30
N VAL A 165 0.72 4.60 -16.45
CA VAL A 165 0.84 5.76 -15.57
C VAL A 165 0.15 6.93 -16.23
N ARG A 166 -0.84 7.53 -15.55
CA ARG A 166 -1.59 8.70 -16.02
C ARG A 166 -1.36 9.88 -15.10
N ASN A 167 -1.49 11.07 -15.65
CA ASN A 167 -1.61 12.26 -14.84
C ASN A 167 -3.07 12.41 -14.44
N ASP A 168 -3.36 12.35 -13.12
CA ASP A 168 -4.73 12.39 -12.60
C ASP A 168 -5.44 13.71 -12.88
N GLU A 169 -4.70 14.82 -12.97
CA GLU A 169 -5.29 16.14 -13.26
C GLU A 169 -5.76 16.26 -14.70
N THR A 170 -5.03 15.68 -15.65
CA THR A 170 -5.31 15.81 -17.08
C THR A 170 -5.88 14.54 -17.71
N GLY A 171 -5.84 13.41 -16.99
CA GLY A 171 -6.19 12.08 -17.52
C GLY A 171 -5.26 11.59 -18.65
N THR A 172 -4.18 12.35 -18.94
CA THR A 172 -3.27 12.04 -20.03
C THR A 172 -2.34 10.90 -19.64
N MET A 173 -2.18 9.92 -20.54
CA MET A 173 -1.21 8.85 -20.36
C MET A 173 0.21 9.44 -20.41
N VAL A 174 0.96 9.24 -19.32
CA VAL A 174 2.35 9.70 -19.21
C VAL A 174 3.31 8.62 -19.69
N ALA A 175 3.07 7.37 -19.29
CA ALA A 175 3.90 6.23 -19.67
C ALA A 175 3.11 4.91 -19.60
N ARG A 176 3.48 3.97 -20.47
CA ARG A 176 3.12 2.57 -20.39
C ARG A 176 4.36 1.81 -19.95
N VAL A 177 4.29 1.08 -18.84
CA VAL A 177 5.46 0.44 -18.22
C VAL A 177 5.28 -1.08 -18.23
N HIS A 178 6.26 -1.79 -18.78
CA HIS A 178 6.29 -3.25 -18.78
C HIS A 178 6.56 -3.79 -17.36
N HIS A 179 5.95 -4.92 -16.97
CA HIS A 179 6.08 -5.51 -15.63
C HIS A 179 7.53 -5.72 -15.20
N SER A 180 8.42 -6.13 -16.09
CA SER A 180 9.85 -6.32 -15.80
C SER A 180 10.58 -5.05 -15.34
N ARG A 181 9.97 -3.86 -15.50
CA ARG A 181 10.50 -2.57 -15.04
C ARG A 181 9.83 -2.06 -13.77
N VAL A 182 8.99 -2.89 -13.17
CA VAL A 182 8.18 -2.53 -12.02
C VAL A 182 8.52 -3.44 -10.84
N ILE A 183 8.76 -2.83 -9.68
CA ILE A 183 8.78 -3.54 -8.42
C ILE A 183 7.42 -3.32 -7.77
N ARG A 184 6.67 -4.39 -7.55
CA ARG A 184 5.36 -4.33 -6.90
C ARG A 184 5.52 -4.41 -5.39
N PHE A 185 4.84 -3.51 -4.69
CA PHE A 185 4.67 -3.54 -3.25
C PHE A 185 3.19 -3.79 -2.98
N ILE A 186 2.88 -4.99 -2.52
CA ILE A 186 1.50 -5.40 -2.27
C ILE A 186 1.24 -5.25 -0.78
N GLY A 187 0.04 -4.83 -0.40
CA GLY A 187 -0.42 -4.81 0.97
C GLY A 187 -0.74 -6.22 1.46
N ARG A 188 -1.85 -6.38 2.14
CA ARG A 188 -2.32 -7.68 2.58
C ARG A 188 -2.83 -8.49 1.40
N GLU A 189 -2.35 -9.72 1.25
CA GLU A 189 -2.80 -10.60 0.17
C GLU A 189 -4.28 -10.95 0.31
N LEU A 190 -4.96 -10.95 -0.81
CA LEU A 190 -6.37 -11.32 -0.93
C LEU A 190 -6.54 -12.64 -1.67
N PRO A 191 -7.64 -13.36 -1.46
CA PRO A 191 -8.03 -14.48 -2.31
C PRO A 191 -8.15 -14.04 -3.77
N TRP A 192 -7.86 -14.94 -4.72
CA TRP A 192 -7.79 -14.63 -6.16
C TRP A 192 -8.94 -13.78 -6.70
N MET A 193 -10.19 -14.14 -6.38
CA MET A 193 -11.37 -13.40 -6.86
C MET A 193 -11.43 -11.97 -6.34
N GLU A 194 -11.06 -11.76 -5.08
CA GLU A 194 -10.97 -10.43 -4.49
C GLU A 194 -9.81 -9.62 -5.07
N GLN A 195 -8.68 -10.28 -5.33
CA GLN A 195 -7.52 -9.68 -5.96
C GLN A 195 -7.84 -9.16 -7.36
N VAL A 196 -8.59 -9.93 -8.17
CA VAL A 196 -9.07 -9.49 -9.49
C VAL A 196 -9.98 -8.26 -9.37
N THR A 197 -10.88 -8.24 -8.37
CA THR A 197 -11.77 -7.11 -8.11
C THR A 197 -10.98 -5.86 -7.69
N GLU A 198 -9.90 -6.03 -6.93
CA GLU A 198 -8.98 -4.97 -6.52
C GLU A 198 -7.89 -4.67 -7.57
N GLN A 199 -8.12 -5.06 -8.82
CA GLN A 199 -7.19 -4.81 -9.94
C GLN A 199 -5.78 -5.38 -9.69
N TYR A 200 -5.72 -6.61 -9.18
CA TYR A 200 -4.48 -7.31 -8.84
C TYR A 200 -3.65 -6.65 -7.72
N TRP A 201 -4.27 -5.77 -6.92
CA TRP A 201 -3.69 -5.22 -5.70
C TRP A 201 -4.14 -6.01 -4.48
N GLY A 202 -3.49 -5.73 -3.37
CA GLY A 202 -3.90 -6.22 -2.06
C GLY A 202 -4.83 -5.26 -1.34
N GLU A 203 -5.11 -5.59 -0.10
CA GLU A 203 -5.91 -4.81 0.85
C GLU A 203 -5.01 -3.93 1.72
N SER A 204 -5.53 -2.79 2.18
CA SER A 204 -4.86 -1.95 3.17
C SER A 204 -4.78 -2.64 4.53
N GLU A 205 -3.64 -2.56 5.19
CA GLU A 205 -3.50 -3.02 6.58
C GLU A 205 -4.42 -2.27 7.55
N VAL A 206 -4.83 -1.06 7.19
CA VAL A 206 -5.72 -0.23 8.00
C VAL A 206 -7.13 -0.80 8.05
N GLU A 207 -7.58 -1.46 6.98
CA GLU A 207 -8.93 -2.02 6.87
C GLU A 207 -9.23 -3.00 8.00
N ALA A 208 -8.29 -3.89 8.29
CA ALA A 208 -8.46 -4.91 9.33
C ALA A 208 -8.57 -4.34 10.76
N ILE A 209 -8.08 -3.14 11.00
CA ILE A 209 -8.03 -2.55 12.35
C ILE A 209 -8.96 -1.35 12.51
N TYR A 210 -9.56 -0.87 11.44
CA TYR A 210 -10.33 0.37 11.42
C TYR A 210 -11.48 0.39 12.41
N GLU A 211 -12.20 -0.70 12.49
CA GLU A 211 -13.35 -0.80 13.41
C GLU A 211 -12.92 -0.72 14.87
N GLU A 212 -11.86 -1.41 15.24
CA GLU A 212 -11.31 -1.36 16.61
C GLU A 212 -10.75 0.02 16.95
N LEU A 213 -10.12 0.67 15.99
CA LEU A 213 -9.63 2.03 16.14
C LEU A 213 -10.80 3.00 16.40
N THR A 214 -11.87 2.89 15.62
CA THR A 214 -13.07 3.70 15.77
C THR A 214 -13.75 3.48 17.12
N ARG A 215 -13.87 2.23 17.56
CA ARG A 215 -14.41 1.90 18.88
C ARG A 215 -13.58 2.50 20.00
N ARG A 216 -12.25 2.38 19.92
CA ARG A 216 -11.34 2.95 20.90
C ARG A 216 -11.45 4.45 20.98
N ASP A 217 -11.47 5.15 19.85
CA ASP A 217 -11.51 6.60 19.81
C ASP A 217 -12.87 7.12 20.33
N ASN A 218 -13.97 6.42 20.05
CA ASN A 218 -15.28 6.72 20.63
C ASN A 218 -15.29 6.57 22.16
N VAL A 219 -14.71 5.49 22.69
CA VAL A 219 -14.60 5.26 24.13
C VAL A 219 -13.75 6.35 24.79
N ALA A 220 -12.59 6.66 24.19
CA ALA A 220 -11.72 7.73 24.70
C ALA A 220 -12.42 9.11 24.70
N GLY A 221 -13.16 9.43 23.66
CA GLY A 221 -13.96 10.65 23.57
C GLY A 221 -15.06 10.71 24.62
N ASN A 222 -15.76 9.61 24.86
CA ASN A 222 -16.79 9.51 25.89
C ASN A 222 -16.22 9.69 27.31
N ILE A 223 -15.08 9.08 27.61
CA ILE A 223 -14.38 9.23 28.88
C ILE A 223 -13.96 10.70 29.10
N ALA A 224 -13.36 11.31 28.08
CA ALA A 224 -12.98 12.72 28.12
C ALA A 224 -14.20 13.62 28.40
N ALA A 225 -15.31 13.41 27.69
CA ALA A 225 -16.55 14.19 27.88
C ALA A 225 -17.13 14.02 29.30
N LEU A 226 -17.08 12.83 29.87
CA LEU A 226 -17.52 12.58 31.24
C LEU A 226 -16.61 13.29 32.26
N THR A 227 -15.29 13.26 32.04
CA THR A 227 -14.33 13.92 32.94
C THR A 227 -14.49 15.45 32.93
N PHE A 228 -14.89 16.03 31.79
CA PHE A 228 -15.14 17.47 31.73
C PHE A 228 -16.44 17.90 32.39
N ARG A 229 -17.38 16.98 32.61
CA ARG A 229 -18.69 17.27 33.23
C ARG A 229 -18.70 16.99 34.73
N ALA A 230 -17.69 16.35 35.26
CA ALA A 230 -17.51 16.07 36.69
C ALA A 230 -16.78 17.23 37.40
#